data_9eaa3b63db2319098f13fcb977387e4f
#
_entry.id   9eaa3b63db2319098f13fcb977387e4f
#
_cell.length_a   1.000
_cell.length_b   1.000
_cell.length_c   1.000
_cell.angle_alpha   90.00
_cell.angle_beta   90.00
_cell.angle_gamma   90.00
#
_symmetry.space_group_name_H-M   'P 1'
#
loop_
_entity.id
_entity.type
_entity.pdbx_description
1 polymer ?
#
loop_
_entity_poly.entity_id
_entity_poly.type
_entity_poly.pdbx_seq_one_letter_code
_entity_poly.pdbx_strand_id
1 'polypeptide(L)'
;MGVSKKILSSRHLSRLVEETLSGLSPIQTIMKMAEDRNIRNMGLDPSKVISFGGGWCNHFAPVKIQEVYKEAVSNTKDFHQSGRYSPIIGSYRYREQLCNFEEKIFNLKNLKPENIILGHSSTQLFHDILRVVSNPGEGICFLDPTYANYINAVKCALPGSKISYIPALGPDNWSYLKNPENSLEFLKQNCQSGTKVCVIPVPDNPTSQIPKDNFLQSILEIMEDNNGFLIIDHAYKALWFDEMPKSFSWSPTDFPNLITIHSNSKWLSSLGRRLGWVEADQLVTNGLEKINESVLLSPDTLHSMTTARFLKATLEDKSLETYIHETRNLYRKTANILIESIKNHLGWKLLRPLGGLYTCCPTPNKQDPILFVEEVLKNTGVLLIPGKGFGPSMEKAVRLSYGPLCYEHELIREGIERIENYLCKS
;
A
#
# COMPACT_ATOMS: atom_id res chain seq x y z
N MET A 1 -44.94 -30.26 -5.18
CA MET A 1 -43.60 -30.77 -5.50
C MET A 1 -42.61 -29.69 -5.09
N GLY A 2 -41.94 -29.87 -3.96
CA GLY A 2 -40.92 -28.91 -3.48
C GLY A 2 -39.66 -28.99 -4.32
N VAL A 3 -39.32 -27.93 -5.01
CA VAL A 3 -38.01 -27.80 -5.71
C VAL A 3 -36.93 -27.74 -4.61
N SER A 4 -36.24 -28.85 -4.38
CA SER A 4 -35.05 -28.87 -3.54
C SER A 4 -34.07 -27.86 -4.13
N LYS A 5 -33.83 -26.72 -3.45
CA LYS A 5 -32.75 -25.80 -3.81
C LYS A 5 -31.44 -26.57 -3.71
N LYS A 6 -30.86 -26.95 -4.86
CA LYS A 6 -29.49 -27.47 -4.92
C LYS A 6 -28.57 -26.36 -4.43
N ILE A 7 -28.00 -26.54 -3.25
CA ILE A 7 -26.98 -25.65 -2.70
C ILE A 7 -25.66 -25.92 -3.46
N LEU A 8 -25.07 -24.88 -4.05
CA LEU A 8 -23.75 -24.99 -4.64
C LEU A 8 -22.73 -25.37 -3.56
N SER A 9 -21.89 -26.35 -3.83
CA SER A 9 -20.74 -26.70 -2.98
C SER A 9 -19.47 -26.10 -3.59
N SER A 10 -18.39 -25.99 -2.79
CA SER A 10 -17.08 -25.49 -3.24
C SER A 10 -16.56 -26.21 -4.49
N ARG A 11 -16.90 -27.49 -4.67
CA ARG A 11 -16.51 -28.31 -5.84
C ARG A 11 -17.00 -27.77 -7.20
N HIS A 12 -17.91 -26.80 -7.23
CA HIS A 12 -18.38 -26.15 -8.45
C HIS A 12 -17.54 -24.91 -8.80
N LEU A 13 -16.63 -24.52 -7.92
CA LEU A 13 -15.77 -23.36 -8.11
C LEU A 13 -14.41 -23.79 -8.68
N SER A 14 -13.63 -22.84 -9.16
CA SER A 14 -12.25 -23.11 -9.57
C SER A 14 -11.41 -23.53 -8.37
N ARG A 15 -10.35 -24.33 -8.60
CA ARG A 15 -9.40 -24.73 -7.56
C ARG A 15 -8.83 -23.52 -6.82
N LEU A 16 -8.51 -22.45 -7.52
CA LEU A 16 -8.03 -21.20 -6.92
C LEU A 16 -8.98 -20.66 -5.86
N VAL A 17 -10.29 -20.65 -6.16
CA VAL A 17 -11.31 -20.14 -5.24
C VAL A 17 -11.53 -21.12 -4.08
N GLU A 18 -11.50 -22.43 -4.32
CA GLU A 18 -11.56 -23.43 -3.25
C GLU A 18 -10.43 -23.25 -2.24
N GLU A 19 -9.20 -23.06 -2.71
CA GLU A 19 -8.04 -22.83 -1.86
C GLU A 19 -8.14 -21.50 -1.08
N THR A 20 -8.72 -20.46 -1.68
CA THR A 20 -8.90 -19.15 -1.02
C THR A 20 -10.09 -19.12 -0.05
N LEU A 21 -11.13 -19.95 -0.27
CA LEU A 21 -12.26 -20.08 0.65
C LEU A 21 -11.95 -20.90 1.92
N SER A 22 -10.80 -21.55 1.98
CA SER A 22 -10.38 -22.38 3.12
C SER A 22 -10.17 -21.62 4.43
N GLY A 23 -10.25 -20.29 4.44
CA GLY A 23 -10.20 -19.45 5.63
C GLY A 23 -10.05 -17.95 5.31
N LEU A 24 -10.40 -17.13 6.29
CA LEU A 24 -10.11 -15.69 6.23
C LEU A 24 -8.64 -15.45 6.56
N SER A 25 -8.02 -14.47 5.91
CA SER A 25 -6.72 -14.00 6.37
C SER A 25 -6.83 -13.41 7.78
N PRO A 26 -5.74 -13.37 8.58
CA PRO A 26 -5.77 -12.76 9.91
C PRO A 26 -6.32 -11.32 9.89
N ILE A 27 -5.99 -10.54 8.87
CA ILE A 27 -6.50 -9.18 8.69
C ILE A 27 -8.00 -9.18 8.41
N GLN A 28 -8.49 -10.07 7.54
CA GLN A 28 -9.92 -10.18 7.25
C GLN A 28 -10.71 -10.62 8.48
N THR A 29 -10.16 -11.50 9.30
CA THR A 29 -10.79 -11.94 10.56
C THR A 29 -11.01 -10.74 11.48
N ILE A 30 -9.99 -9.93 11.71
CA ILE A 30 -10.09 -8.74 12.57
C ILE A 30 -11.00 -7.67 11.96
N MET A 31 -10.94 -7.45 10.66
CA MET A 31 -11.85 -6.51 10.00
C MET A 31 -13.31 -6.92 10.12
N LYS A 32 -13.59 -8.22 10.04
CA LYS A 32 -14.95 -8.74 10.35
C LYS A 32 -15.34 -8.50 11.80
N MET A 33 -14.45 -8.73 12.75
CA MET A 33 -14.73 -8.46 14.16
C MET A 33 -15.04 -6.99 14.40
N ALA A 34 -14.43 -6.09 13.63
CA ALA A 34 -14.63 -4.65 13.69
C ALA A 34 -15.94 -4.16 13.02
N GLU A 35 -16.73 -5.04 12.42
CA GLU A 35 -18.04 -4.67 11.91
C GLU A 35 -18.99 -4.30 13.07
N ASP A 36 -19.81 -3.27 12.89
CA ASP A 36 -20.73 -2.73 13.91
C ASP A 36 -21.54 -3.81 14.62
N ARG A 37 -22.03 -4.79 13.86
CA ARG A 37 -22.79 -5.91 14.41
C ARG A 37 -21.98 -6.72 15.42
N ASN A 38 -20.73 -7.00 15.09
CA ASN A 38 -19.86 -7.82 15.94
C ASN A 38 -19.37 -7.04 17.15
N ILE A 39 -19.09 -5.75 16.99
CA ILE A 39 -18.79 -4.83 18.10
C ILE A 39 -19.95 -4.80 19.11
N ARG A 40 -21.19 -4.67 18.64
CA ARG A 40 -22.39 -4.71 19.51
C ARG A 40 -22.56 -6.07 20.21
N ASN A 41 -22.25 -7.18 19.53
CA ASN A 41 -22.28 -8.52 20.11
C ASN A 41 -21.24 -8.70 21.22
N MET A 42 -20.15 -7.93 21.21
CA MET A 42 -19.16 -7.87 22.30
C MET A 42 -19.62 -6.99 23.47
N GLY A 43 -20.78 -6.35 23.38
CA GLY A 43 -21.29 -5.42 24.38
C GLY A 43 -20.69 -4.02 24.28
N LEU A 44 -20.02 -3.69 23.18
CA LEU A 44 -19.39 -2.40 22.92
C LEU A 44 -20.27 -1.51 22.05
N ASP A 45 -20.10 -0.20 22.18
CA ASP A 45 -20.68 0.81 21.28
C ASP A 45 -19.72 1.08 20.11
N PRO A 46 -20.12 0.77 18.85
CA PRO A 46 -19.26 1.01 17.68
C PRO A 46 -18.79 2.45 17.53
N SER A 47 -19.58 3.43 17.97
CA SER A 47 -19.22 4.85 17.90
C SER A 47 -18.09 5.25 18.85
N LYS A 48 -17.81 4.41 19.86
CA LYS A 48 -16.75 4.62 20.87
C LYS A 48 -15.50 3.79 20.62
N VAL A 49 -15.47 3.00 19.55
CA VAL A 49 -14.29 2.23 19.18
C VAL A 49 -13.23 3.16 18.59
N ILE A 50 -12.03 3.13 19.16
CA ILE A 50 -10.87 3.84 18.66
C ILE A 50 -10.09 2.89 17.75
N SER A 51 -10.03 3.20 16.44
CA SER A 51 -9.45 2.30 15.45
C SER A 51 -8.06 2.74 15.00
N PHE A 52 -7.04 1.98 15.39
CA PHE A 52 -5.71 1.98 14.77
C PHE A 52 -5.59 0.92 13.65
N GLY A 53 -6.71 0.35 13.21
CA GLY A 53 -6.73 -0.72 12.21
C GLY A 53 -6.69 -0.24 10.77
N GLY A 54 -7.27 0.92 10.51
CA GLY A 54 -7.54 1.42 9.17
C GLY A 54 -6.30 1.74 8.34
N GLY A 55 -6.23 1.17 7.15
CA GLY A 55 -5.17 1.48 6.18
C GLY A 55 -5.47 2.69 5.29
N TRP A 56 -6.28 3.64 5.74
CA TRP A 56 -6.67 4.82 4.96
C TRP A 56 -6.14 6.12 5.57
N CYS A 57 -6.01 7.11 4.71
CA CYS A 57 -5.75 8.50 5.09
C CYS A 57 -7.09 9.23 5.31
N ASN A 58 -7.12 10.19 6.22
CA ASN A 58 -8.31 10.97 6.56
C ASN A 58 -8.11 12.48 6.42
N HIS A 59 -7.01 12.92 5.81
CA HIS A 59 -6.82 14.32 5.47
C HIS A 59 -7.75 14.73 4.31
N PHE A 60 -8.12 15.99 4.28
CA PHE A 60 -8.95 16.52 3.21
C PHE A 60 -8.20 16.58 1.89
N ALA A 61 -8.87 16.18 0.80
CA ALA A 61 -8.37 16.44 -0.54
C ALA A 61 -8.30 17.95 -0.80
N PRO A 62 -7.40 18.43 -1.68
CA PRO A 62 -7.33 19.84 -2.02
C PRO A 62 -8.67 20.37 -2.55
N VAL A 63 -9.07 21.57 -2.14
CA VAL A 63 -10.31 22.22 -2.63
C VAL A 63 -10.31 22.30 -4.16
N LYS A 64 -9.14 22.55 -4.75
CA LYS A 64 -8.97 22.64 -6.20
C LYS A 64 -9.42 21.40 -6.96
N ILE A 65 -9.22 20.20 -6.43
CA ILE A 65 -9.71 18.96 -7.09
C ILE A 65 -11.24 18.92 -7.12
N GLN A 66 -11.90 19.38 -6.04
CA GLN A 66 -13.35 19.47 -5.99
C GLN A 66 -13.89 20.47 -7.00
N GLU A 67 -13.23 21.65 -7.14
CA GLU A 67 -13.58 22.67 -8.14
C GLU A 67 -13.51 22.11 -9.56
N VAL A 68 -12.39 21.44 -9.91
CA VAL A 68 -12.21 20.85 -11.24
C VAL A 68 -13.24 19.77 -11.54
N TYR A 69 -13.64 18.95 -10.54
CA TYR A 69 -14.74 18.01 -10.70
C TYR A 69 -16.06 18.74 -10.98
N LYS A 70 -16.37 19.77 -10.20
CA LYS A 70 -17.59 20.58 -10.39
C LYS A 70 -17.63 21.20 -11.78
N GLU A 71 -16.53 21.77 -12.25
CA GLU A 71 -16.41 22.31 -13.60
C GLU A 71 -16.68 21.23 -14.66
N ALA A 72 -16.02 20.06 -14.54
CA ALA A 72 -16.14 18.98 -15.51
C ALA A 72 -17.57 18.43 -15.61
N VAL A 73 -18.26 18.23 -14.47
CA VAL A 73 -19.63 17.70 -14.48
C VAL A 73 -20.68 18.76 -14.84
N SER A 74 -20.40 20.03 -14.62
CA SER A 74 -21.31 21.15 -14.98
C SER A 74 -21.18 21.54 -16.45
N ASN A 75 -20.08 21.23 -17.11
CA ASN A 75 -19.88 21.48 -18.53
C ASN A 75 -20.41 20.29 -19.34
N THR A 76 -21.49 20.48 -20.09
CA THR A 76 -22.17 19.43 -20.86
C THR A 76 -21.22 18.71 -21.83
N LYS A 77 -20.29 19.43 -22.49
CA LYS A 77 -19.34 18.84 -23.43
C LYS A 77 -18.31 17.96 -22.73
N ASP A 78 -17.73 18.46 -21.63
CA ASP A 78 -16.75 17.71 -20.82
C ASP A 78 -17.39 16.48 -20.20
N PHE A 79 -18.60 16.63 -19.63
CA PHE A 79 -19.34 15.52 -19.05
C PHE A 79 -19.64 14.42 -20.10
N HIS A 80 -20.09 14.82 -21.30
CA HIS A 80 -20.31 13.90 -22.41
C HIS A 80 -19.01 13.19 -22.83
N GLN A 81 -17.89 13.92 -22.92
CA GLN A 81 -16.60 13.34 -23.29
C GLN A 81 -16.08 12.38 -22.22
N SER A 82 -16.31 12.64 -20.94
CA SER A 82 -15.90 11.77 -19.84
C SER A 82 -16.60 10.42 -19.82
N GLY A 83 -17.73 10.26 -20.52
CA GLY A 83 -18.43 9.01 -20.71
C GLY A 83 -17.90 8.12 -21.84
N ARG A 84 -16.85 8.54 -22.54
CA ARG A 84 -16.23 7.77 -23.61
C ARG A 84 -15.06 6.94 -23.10
N TYR A 85 -14.74 5.86 -23.79
CA TYR A 85 -13.50 5.13 -23.55
C TYR A 85 -12.29 6.02 -23.81
N SER A 86 -11.34 6.05 -22.90
CA SER A 86 -10.00 6.55 -23.16
C SER A 86 -9.15 5.47 -23.85
N PRO A 87 -7.97 5.80 -24.40
CA PRO A 87 -7.00 4.77 -24.78
C PRO A 87 -6.73 3.79 -23.64
N ILE A 88 -6.47 2.53 -23.94
CA ILE A 88 -6.21 1.45 -22.97
C ILE A 88 -5.07 1.83 -22.00
N ILE A 89 -4.01 2.42 -22.54
CA ILE A 89 -2.87 2.92 -21.77
C ILE A 89 -3.24 4.15 -20.89
N GLY A 90 -4.41 4.74 -21.11
CA GLY A 90 -4.87 5.95 -20.45
C GLY A 90 -4.63 7.24 -21.27
N SER A 91 -5.30 8.31 -20.86
CA SER A 91 -5.23 9.62 -21.51
C SER A 91 -3.80 10.15 -21.59
N TYR A 92 -3.36 10.56 -22.82
CA TYR A 92 -2.05 11.17 -23.02
C TYR A 92 -1.86 12.42 -22.13
N ARG A 93 -2.86 13.29 -22.07
CA ARG A 93 -2.80 14.51 -21.24
C ARG A 93 -2.57 14.20 -19.77
N TYR A 94 -3.16 13.14 -19.24
CA TYR A 94 -2.93 12.80 -17.84
C TYR A 94 -1.53 12.21 -17.64
N ARG A 95 -1.08 11.35 -18.53
CA ARG A 95 0.28 10.78 -18.49
C ARG A 95 1.36 11.86 -18.59
N GLU A 96 1.15 12.88 -19.46
CA GLU A 96 2.01 14.05 -19.55
C GLU A 96 2.03 14.86 -18.23
N GLN A 97 0.87 15.06 -17.58
CA GLN A 97 0.84 15.74 -16.29
C GLN A 97 1.45 14.92 -15.16
N LEU A 98 1.44 13.59 -15.24
CA LEU A 98 2.18 12.73 -14.32
C LEU A 98 3.70 12.87 -14.51
N CYS A 99 4.21 12.95 -15.74
CA CYS A 99 5.62 13.26 -15.99
C CYS A 99 6.01 14.61 -15.34
N ASN A 100 5.19 15.66 -15.52
CA ASN A 100 5.41 16.95 -14.90
C ASN A 100 5.35 16.90 -13.36
N PHE A 101 4.46 16.09 -12.81
CA PHE A 101 4.34 15.87 -11.36
C PHE A 101 5.60 15.20 -10.81
N GLU A 102 6.04 14.12 -11.42
CA GLU A 102 7.24 13.39 -11.01
C GLU A 102 8.50 14.28 -11.13
N GLU A 103 8.62 15.06 -12.20
CA GLU A 103 9.73 15.97 -12.36
C GLU A 103 9.76 17.09 -11.33
N LYS A 104 8.62 17.78 -11.13
CA LYS A 104 8.57 18.97 -10.26
C LYS A 104 8.59 18.61 -8.78
N ILE A 105 7.95 17.53 -8.37
CA ILE A 105 7.82 17.15 -6.96
C ILE A 105 8.98 16.24 -6.51
N PHE A 106 9.41 15.30 -7.35
CA PHE A 106 10.39 14.27 -6.99
C PHE A 106 11.71 14.38 -7.75
N ASN A 107 11.85 15.40 -8.61
CA ASN A 107 13.04 15.61 -9.44
C ASN A 107 13.38 14.41 -10.35
N LEU A 108 12.38 13.60 -10.71
CA LEU A 108 12.52 12.49 -11.63
C LEU A 108 12.62 13.02 -13.06
N LYS A 109 13.75 12.80 -13.70
CA LYS A 109 14.05 13.31 -15.06
C LYS A 109 13.79 12.22 -16.12
N ASN A 110 13.65 12.66 -17.36
CA ASN A 110 13.59 11.81 -18.55
C ASN A 110 12.37 10.85 -18.62
N LEU A 111 11.42 10.90 -17.69
CA LEU A 111 10.19 10.14 -17.78
C LEU A 111 9.33 10.68 -18.94
N LYS A 112 8.82 9.77 -19.78
CA LYS A 112 7.97 10.12 -20.93
C LYS A 112 6.58 9.52 -20.76
N PRO A 113 5.54 10.09 -21.39
CA PRO A 113 4.20 9.52 -21.35
C PRO A 113 4.12 8.05 -21.80
N GLU A 114 5.02 7.59 -22.67
CA GLU A 114 5.11 6.20 -23.15
C GLU A 114 5.58 5.24 -22.03
N ASN A 115 6.25 5.75 -21.02
CA ASN A 115 6.67 4.98 -19.85
C ASN A 115 5.56 4.85 -18.78
N ILE A 116 4.39 5.44 -19.00
CA ILE A 116 3.29 5.47 -18.02
C ILE A 116 2.07 4.74 -18.57
N ILE A 117 1.49 3.85 -17.76
CA ILE A 117 0.18 3.26 -18.01
C ILE A 117 -0.74 3.44 -16.80
N LEU A 118 -2.00 3.79 -17.05
CA LEU A 118 -3.02 3.99 -16.02
C LEU A 118 -3.79 2.70 -15.73
N GLY A 119 -4.34 2.60 -14.50
CA GLY A 119 -5.20 1.49 -14.13
C GLY A 119 -6.11 1.81 -12.93
N HIS A 120 -6.93 0.84 -12.54
CA HIS A 120 -7.86 0.95 -11.40
C HIS A 120 -7.15 0.73 -10.07
N SER A 121 -6.19 1.58 -9.71
CA SER A 121 -5.36 1.51 -8.51
C SER A 121 -4.12 0.63 -8.61
N SER A 122 -3.19 0.84 -7.67
CA SER A 122 -1.99 0.00 -7.51
C SER A 122 -2.32 -1.50 -7.35
N THR A 123 -3.46 -1.85 -6.77
CA THR A 123 -3.85 -3.25 -6.54
C THR A 123 -4.07 -4.02 -7.84
N GLN A 124 -4.84 -3.45 -8.78
CA GLN A 124 -5.05 -4.07 -10.10
C GLN A 124 -3.75 -4.08 -10.90
N LEU A 125 -3.04 -2.95 -10.91
CA LEU A 125 -1.79 -2.82 -11.65
C LEU A 125 -0.71 -3.80 -11.15
N PHE A 126 -0.58 -4.00 -9.84
CA PHE A 126 0.34 -5.00 -9.29
C PHE A 126 0.03 -6.42 -9.77
N HIS A 127 -1.25 -6.81 -9.73
CA HIS A 127 -1.69 -8.10 -10.25
C HIS A 127 -1.29 -8.28 -11.73
N ASP A 128 -1.47 -7.25 -12.54
CA ASP A 128 -1.24 -7.34 -13.97
C ASP A 128 0.24 -7.24 -14.35
N ILE A 129 1.04 -6.46 -13.60
CA ILE A 129 2.51 -6.44 -13.75
C ILE A 129 3.08 -7.85 -13.59
N LEU A 130 2.66 -8.58 -12.54
CA LEU A 130 3.15 -9.93 -12.30
C LEU A 130 2.95 -10.85 -13.53
N ARG A 131 1.83 -10.71 -14.23
CA ARG A 131 1.51 -11.47 -15.44
C ARG A 131 2.31 -11.05 -16.65
N VAL A 132 2.85 -9.83 -16.68
CA VAL A 132 3.71 -9.33 -17.76
C VAL A 132 5.16 -9.77 -17.58
N VAL A 133 5.67 -9.74 -16.33
CA VAL A 133 7.11 -9.88 -16.06
C VAL A 133 7.51 -11.24 -15.48
N SER A 134 6.54 -12.13 -15.23
CA SER A 134 6.82 -13.45 -14.63
C SER A 134 5.88 -14.52 -15.17
N ASN A 135 6.36 -15.77 -15.18
CA ASN A 135 5.59 -16.95 -15.56
C ASN A 135 5.09 -17.70 -14.32
N PRO A 136 4.00 -18.50 -14.45
CA PRO A 136 3.59 -19.41 -13.38
C PRO A 136 4.74 -20.32 -12.94
N GLY A 137 4.96 -20.41 -11.62
CA GLY A 137 6.02 -21.21 -11.03
C GLY A 137 7.34 -20.47 -10.77
N GLU A 138 7.57 -19.31 -11.37
CA GLU A 138 8.72 -18.45 -11.05
C GLU A 138 8.59 -17.83 -9.66
N GLY A 139 9.73 -17.52 -9.03
CA GLY A 139 9.79 -17.01 -7.66
C GLY A 139 9.49 -15.51 -7.57
N ILE A 140 8.74 -15.14 -6.55
CA ILE A 140 8.49 -13.75 -6.17
C ILE A 140 9.03 -13.53 -4.76
N CYS A 141 9.84 -12.50 -4.59
CA CYS A 141 10.49 -12.18 -3.32
C CYS A 141 9.94 -10.86 -2.75
N PHE A 142 9.66 -10.83 -1.46
CA PHE A 142 9.19 -9.64 -0.75
C PHE A 142 10.16 -9.28 0.36
N LEU A 143 10.27 -7.99 0.68
CA LEU A 143 10.94 -7.58 1.90
C LEU A 143 10.07 -7.94 3.11
N ASP A 144 10.65 -8.51 4.16
CA ASP A 144 9.93 -8.94 5.38
C ASP A 144 10.09 -7.91 6.51
N PRO A 145 9.02 -7.28 6.95
CA PRO A 145 7.63 -7.50 6.56
C PRO A 145 7.21 -6.74 5.28
N THR A 146 6.04 -7.06 4.75
CA THR A 146 5.49 -6.45 3.54
C THR A 146 3.96 -6.33 3.57
N TYR A 147 3.37 -5.69 2.56
CA TYR A 147 1.92 -5.51 2.46
C TYR A 147 1.20 -6.84 2.23
N ALA A 148 0.31 -7.20 3.16
CA ALA A 148 -0.33 -8.51 3.22
C ALA A 148 -1.11 -8.91 1.95
N ASN A 149 -1.66 -7.95 1.19
CA ASN A 149 -2.44 -8.27 0.00
C ASN A 149 -1.59 -8.75 -1.18
N TYR A 150 -0.27 -8.53 -1.18
CA TYR A 150 0.58 -9.02 -2.26
C TYR A 150 0.55 -10.53 -2.40
N ILE A 151 0.50 -11.25 -1.28
CA ILE A 151 0.48 -12.71 -1.28
C ILE A 151 -0.72 -13.26 -2.03
N ASN A 152 -1.90 -12.68 -1.80
CA ASN A 152 -3.11 -13.08 -2.51
C ASN A 152 -3.07 -12.67 -3.99
N ALA A 153 -2.51 -11.51 -4.30
CA ALA A 153 -2.34 -11.06 -5.67
C ALA A 153 -1.41 -12.01 -6.46
N VAL A 154 -0.29 -12.46 -5.86
CA VAL A 154 0.59 -13.46 -6.49
C VAL A 154 -0.14 -14.77 -6.72
N LYS A 155 -0.85 -15.29 -5.72
CA LYS A 155 -1.61 -16.55 -5.87
C LYS A 155 -2.66 -16.47 -6.99
N CYS A 156 -3.29 -15.30 -7.16
CA CYS A 156 -4.29 -15.08 -8.21
C CYS A 156 -3.65 -14.87 -9.58
N ALA A 157 -2.59 -14.08 -9.67
CA ALA A 157 -1.94 -13.73 -10.94
C ALA A 157 -1.08 -14.88 -11.48
N LEU A 158 -0.35 -15.57 -10.61
CA LEU A 158 0.68 -16.56 -10.92
C LEU A 158 0.52 -17.82 -10.05
N PRO A 159 -0.50 -18.65 -10.26
CA PRO A 159 -0.68 -19.88 -9.51
C PRO A 159 0.55 -20.76 -9.54
N GLY A 160 0.96 -21.28 -8.37
CA GLY A 160 2.13 -22.14 -8.23
C GLY A 160 3.47 -21.42 -8.06
N SER A 161 3.50 -20.08 -8.09
CA SER A 161 4.72 -19.31 -7.86
C SER A 161 5.22 -19.48 -6.42
N LYS A 162 6.55 -19.54 -6.28
CA LYS A 162 7.22 -19.60 -4.98
C LYS A 162 7.32 -18.22 -4.39
N ILE A 163 6.88 -18.05 -3.14
CA ILE A 163 6.99 -16.80 -2.40
C ILE A 163 8.10 -16.93 -1.37
N SER A 164 9.02 -15.98 -1.35
CA SER A 164 10.09 -15.86 -0.37
C SER A 164 10.13 -14.47 0.26
N TYR A 165 10.72 -14.38 1.46
CA TYR A 165 10.76 -13.17 2.26
C TYR A 165 12.20 -12.80 2.61
N ILE A 166 12.70 -11.68 2.07
CA ILE A 166 14.02 -11.12 2.35
C ILE A 166 13.99 -10.58 3.79
N PRO A 167 14.81 -11.08 4.71
CA PRO A 167 14.80 -10.59 6.09
C PRO A 167 15.17 -9.11 6.18
N ALA A 168 14.29 -8.26 6.72
CA ALA A 168 14.56 -6.86 6.95
C ALA A 168 14.33 -6.45 8.41
N LEU A 169 13.29 -6.95 9.05
CA LEU A 169 13.01 -6.70 10.46
C LEU A 169 13.56 -7.82 11.34
N GLY A 170 14.46 -7.46 12.26
CA GLY A 170 14.91 -8.38 13.31
C GLY A 170 13.88 -8.48 14.44
N PRO A 171 13.13 -9.60 14.58
CA PRO A 171 12.02 -9.69 15.52
C PRO A 171 12.45 -9.65 17.00
N ASP A 172 13.69 -10.00 17.31
CA ASP A 172 14.20 -10.01 18.69
C ASP A 172 14.66 -8.63 19.16
N ASN A 173 15.36 -7.91 18.31
CA ASN A 173 15.90 -6.58 18.64
C ASN A 173 15.07 -5.42 18.13
N TRP A 174 14.05 -5.72 17.29
CA TRP A 174 13.13 -4.78 16.68
C TRP A 174 13.87 -3.70 15.86
N SER A 175 14.85 -4.14 15.06
CA SER A 175 15.67 -3.28 14.19
C SER A 175 15.44 -3.61 12.72
N TYR A 176 15.32 -2.58 11.90
CA TYR A 176 15.08 -2.69 10.46
C TYR A 176 16.40 -2.57 9.70
N LEU A 177 16.67 -3.54 8.80
CA LEU A 177 17.87 -3.62 7.95
C LEU A 177 19.18 -3.34 8.73
N LYS A 178 19.32 -3.96 9.91
CA LYS A 178 20.53 -3.84 10.73
C LYS A 178 21.75 -4.43 10.04
N ASN A 179 21.57 -5.55 9.33
CA ASN A 179 22.60 -6.27 8.58
C ASN A 179 22.09 -6.44 7.13
N PRO A 180 22.12 -5.39 6.31
CA PRO A 180 21.56 -5.42 4.96
C PRO A 180 22.27 -6.41 4.04
N GLU A 181 23.55 -6.73 4.31
CA GLU A 181 24.35 -7.71 3.55
C GLU A 181 23.71 -9.10 3.59
N ASN A 182 23.20 -9.52 4.74
CA ASN A 182 22.51 -10.81 4.88
C ASN A 182 21.23 -10.86 4.04
N SER A 183 20.51 -9.75 3.97
CA SER A 183 19.31 -9.62 3.16
C SER A 183 19.62 -9.69 1.65
N LEU A 184 20.73 -9.07 1.23
CA LEU A 184 21.19 -9.11 -0.16
C LEU A 184 21.69 -10.50 -0.54
N GLU A 185 22.43 -11.19 0.35
CA GLU A 185 22.88 -12.57 0.12
C GLU A 185 21.68 -13.53 0.01
N PHE A 186 20.68 -13.37 0.86
CA PHE A 186 19.44 -14.14 0.78
C PHE A 186 18.73 -13.92 -0.58
N LEU A 187 18.67 -12.70 -1.08
CA LEU A 187 18.10 -12.39 -2.40
C LEU A 187 18.89 -13.06 -3.52
N LYS A 188 20.23 -13.00 -3.51
CA LYS A 188 21.09 -13.66 -4.51
C LYS A 188 20.83 -15.17 -4.59
N GLN A 189 20.74 -15.84 -3.43
CA GLN A 189 20.43 -17.29 -3.36
C GLN A 189 19.04 -17.61 -3.92
N ASN A 190 18.05 -16.74 -3.68
CA ASN A 190 16.70 -16.89 -4.23
C ASN A 190 16.67 -16.67 -5.74
N CYS A 191 17.44 -15.72 -6.28
CA CYS A 191 17.57 -15.50 -7.71
C CYS A 191 18.16 -16.74 -8.40
N GLN A 192 19.21 -17.36 -7.84
CA GLN A 192 19.76 -18.62 -8.34
C GLN A 192 18.73 -19.76 -8.33
N SER A 193 17.73 -19.69 -7.46
CA SER A 193 16.62 -20.65 -7.35
C SER A 193 15.40 -20.29 -8.20
N GLY A 194 15.51 -19.27 -9.09
CA GLY A 194 14.48 -18.88 -10.05
C GLY A 194 13.56 -17.74 -9.61
N THR A 195 13.97 -16.89 -8.66
CA THR A 195 13.25 -15.65 -8.35
C THR A 195 13.38 -14.64 -9.52
N LYS A 196 12.24 -14.18 -10.02
CA LYS A 196 12.12 -13.24 -11.14
C LYS A 196 11.73 -11.84 -10.72
N VAL A 197 11.07 -11.68 -9.58
CA VAL A 197 10.54 -10.40 -9.14
C VAL A 197 10.86 -10.17 -7.67
N CYS A 198 11.40 -9.00 -7.36
CA CYS A 198 11.52 -8.49 -5.99
C CYS A 198 10.56 -7.32 -5.81
N VAL A 199 9.78 -7.29 -4.73
CA VAL A 199 8.76 -6.26 -4.48
C VAL A 199 9.02 -5.57 -3.14
N ILE A 200 9.11 -4.24 -3.16
CA ILE A 200 9.39 -3.43 -1.98
C ILE A 200 8.47 -2.21 -1.96
N PRO A 201 7.55 -2.08 -0.99
CA PRO A 201 6.83 -0.83 -0.78
C PRO A 201 7.74 0.24 -0.14
N VAL A 202 7.69 1.47 -0.64
CA VAL A 202 8.53 2.58 -0.16
C VAL A 202 7.75 3.89 -0.15
N PRO A 203 7.42 4.48 1.01
CA PRO A 203 7.49 3.93 2.39
C PRO A 203 6.69 2.65 2.58
N ASP A 204 7.15 1.77 3.47
CA ASP A 204 6.60 0.44 3.66
C ASP A 204 5.25 0.42 4.40
N ASN A 205 4.46 -0.57 4.12
CA ASN A 205 3.33 -1.03 4.91
C ASN A 205 3.61 -2.51 5.29
N PRO A 206 3.86 -2.84 6.56
CA PRO A 206 3.28 -2.22 7.76
C PRO A 206 4.20 -1.28 8.54
N THR A 207 5.46 -1.14 8.23
CA THR A 207 6.47 -0.55 9.14
C THR A 207 6.67 0.95 8.97
N SER A 208 6.24 1.52 7.84
CA SER A 208 6.54 2.91 7.45
C SER A 208 8.05 3.21 7.38
N GLN A 209 8.85 2.18 7.16
CA GLN A 209 10.28 2.32 6.94
C GLN A 209 10.58 2.66 5.48
N ILE A 210 11.73 3.27 5.27
CA ILE A 210 12.28 3.57 3.95
C ILE A 210 13.68 2.95 3.92
N PRO A 211 13.90 1.90 3.10
CA PRO A 211 15.23 1.35 2.90
C PRO A 211 16.19 2.41 2.35
N LYS A 212 17.47 2.34 2.71
CA LYS A 212 18.48 3.26 2.18
C LYS A 212 18.66 3.05 0.67
N ASP A 213 18.95 4.13 -0.05
CA ASP A 213 19.11 4.11 -1.51
C ASP A 213 20.18 3.11 -1.99
N ASN A 214 21.31 2.98 -1.28
CA ASN A 214 22.34 2.00 -1.62
C ASN A 214 21.86 0.54 -1.50
N PHE A 215 20.98 0.24 -0.55
CA PHE A 215 20.38 -1.09 -0.42
C PHE A 215 19.44 -1.38 -1.59
N LEU A 216 18.58 -0.43 -1.94
CA LEU A 216 17.68 -0.54 -3.10
C LEU A 216 18.48 -0.66 -4.41
N GLN A 217 19.57 0.09 -4.55
CA GLN A 217 20.49 0.01 -5.68
C GLN A 217 21.09 -1.40 -5.82
N SER A 218 21.59 -1.97 -4.72
CA SER A 218 22.11 -3.35 -4.74
C SER A 218 21.06 -4.39 -5.11
N ILE A 219 19.80 -4.21 -4.68
CA ILE A 219 18.71 -5.09 -5.11
C ILE A 219 18.46 -4.97 -6.60
N LEU A 220 18.42 -3.74 -7.13
CA LEU A 220 18.19 -3.49 -8.55
C LEU A 220 19.27 -4.17 -9.40
N GLU A 221 20.56 -4.03 -9.01
CA GLU A 221 21.70 -4.69 -9.67
C GLU A 221 21.61 -6.23 -9.61
N ILE A 222 21.25 -6.80 -8.44
CA ILE A 222 21.06 -8.24 -8.30
C ILE A 222 19.94 -8.74 -9.22
N MET A 223 18.84 -8.00 -9.31
CA MET A 223 17.72 -8.38 -10.18
C MET A 223 18.11 -8.26 -11.65
N GLU A 224 18.86 -7.23 -12.05
CA GLU A 224 19.37 -7.07 -13.42
C GLU A 224 20.28 -8.24 -13.82
N ASP A 225 21.26 -8.58 -13.00
CA ASP A 225 22.18 -9.70 -13.21
C ASP A 225 21.46 -11.05 -13.39
N ASN A 226 20.23 -11.17 -12.86
CA ASN A 226 19.41 -12.38 -12.96
C ASN A 226 18.23 -12.25 -13.95
N ASN A 227 18.25 -11.25 -14.82
CA ASN A 227 17.16 -10.93 -15.77
C ASN A 227 15.80 -10.81 -15.07
N GLY A 228 15.77 -10.26 -13.86
CA GLY A 228 14.60 -10.06 -13.02
C GLY A 228 14.23 -8.58 -12.92
N PHE A 229 13.14 -8.31 -12.22
CA PHE A 229 12.59 -6.97 -12.03
C PHE A 229 12.53 -6.59 -10.54
N LEU A 230 12.88 -5.35 -10.26
CA LEU A 230 12.55 -4.70 -9.00
C LEU A 230 11.24 -3.91 -9.16
N ILE A 231 10.23 -4.25 -8.36
CA ILE A 231 8.99 -3.49 -8.27
C ILE A 231 9.02 -2.65 -6.98
N ILE A 232 8.98 -1.33 -7.10
CA ILE A 232 8.83 -0.43 -5.95
C ILE A 232 7.39 0.08 -5.92
N ASP A 233 6.66 -0.24 -4.84
CA ASP A 233 5.31 0.32 -4.62
C ASP A 233 5.42 1.66 -3.91
N HIS A 234 5.12 2.71 -4.64
CA HIS A 234 5.12 4.10 -4.25
C HIS A 234 3.74 4.64 -3.80
N ALA A 235 2.85 3.77 -3.32
CA ALA A 235 1.53 4.22 -2.81
C ALA A 235 1.63 5.32 -1.75
N TYR A 236 2.74 5.37 -1.00
CA TYR A 236 3.01 6.38 0.04
C TYR A 236 4.15 7.34 -0.33
N LYS A 237 4.63 7.39 -1.58
CA LYS A 237 5.76 8.19 -2.04
C LYS A 237 5.70 9.65 -1.55
N ALA A 238 4.57 10.30 -1.67
CA ALA A 238 4.37 11.69 -1.25
C ALA A 238 4.22 11.89 0.28
N LEU A 239 4.36 10.85 1.10
CA LEU A 239 4.21 10.89 2.55
C LEU A 239 5.52 10.53 3.28
N TRP A 240 6.66 10.93 2.76
CA TRP A 240 7.95 10.84 3.48
C TRP A 240 8.08 11.96 4.53
N PHE A 241 8.83 11.76 5.62
CA PHE A 241 8.82 12.73 6.72
C PHE A 241 10.06 13.63 6.76
N ASP A 242 11.24 13.08 6.63
CA ASP A 242 12.49 13.82 6.79
C ASP A 242 13.08 14.19 5.41
N GLU A 243 14.23 13.65 5.04
CA GLU A 243 14.84 13.87 3.74
C GLU A 243 14.16 13.00 2.67
N MET A 244 14.02 13.56 1.47
CA MET A 244 13.48 12.81 0.35
C MET A 244 14.52 11.79 -0.14
N PRO A 245 14.18 10.49 -0.21
CA PRO A 245 15.08 9.47 -0.74
C PRO A 245 15.45 9.74 -2.20
N LYS A 246 16.71 9.48 -2.57
CA LYS A 246 17.17 9.62 -3.96
C LYS A 246 16.47 8.66 -4.90
N SER A 247 16.09 7.47 -4.39
CA SER A 247 15.32 6.47 -5.14
C SER A 247 13.96 6.97 -5.64
N PHE A 248 13.43 8.06 -5.07
CA PHE A 248 12.19 8.69 -5.57
C PHE A 248 12.37 9.40 -6.92
N SER A 249 13.59 9.70 -7.31
CA SER A 249 13.94 10.28 -8.61
C SER A 249 14.45 9.25 -9.62
N TRP A 250 14.44 7.95 -9.32
CA TRP A 250 14.84 6.92 -10.27
C TRP A 250 13.83 6.75 -11.39
N SER A 251 14.35 6.75 -12.61
CA SER A 251 13.53 6.60 -13.81
C SER A 251 13.67 5.20 -14.41
N PRO A 252 12.58 4.59 -14.88
CA PRO A 252 12.67 3.35 -15.68
C PRO A 252 13.39 3.54 -17.01
N THR A 253 13.63 4.78 -17.44
CA THR A 253 14.47 5.07 -18.62
C THR A 253 15.96 4.88 -18.33
N ASP A 254 16.36 5.02 -17.07
CA ASP A 254 17.74 4.83 -16.62
C ASP A 254 17.95 3.38 -16.10
N PHE A 255 16.88 2.74 -15.62
CA PHE A 255 16.88 1.39 -15.06
C PHE A 255 15.74 0.57 -15.69
N PRO A 256 15.94 -0.10 -16.84
CA PRO A 256 14.87 -0.80 -17.57
C PRO A 256 14.19 -1.94 -16.81
N ASN A 257 14.85 -2.51 -15.80
CA ASN A 257 14.32 -3.54 -14.90
C ASN A 257 13.65 -2.98 -13.63
N LEU A 258 13.54 -1.66 -13.50
CA LEU A 258 12.78 -0.99 -12.46
C LEU A 258 11.34 -0.77 -12.91
N ILE A 259 10.40 -1.15 -12.07
CA ILE A 259 8.96 -0.85 -12.24
C ILE A 259 8.49 -0.13 -10.98
N THR A 260 7.87 1.03 -11.12
CA THR A 260 7.27 1.72 -9.99
C THR A 260 5.75 1.77 -10.11
N ILE A 261 5.06 1.51 -8.98
CA ILE A 261 3.60 1.50 -8.91
C ILE A 261 3.14 2.67 -8.05
N HIS A 262 2.19 3.42 -8.54
CA HIS A 262 1.69 4.63 -7.90
C HIS A 262 0.18 4.62 -7.73
N SER A 263 -0.33 5.45 -6.81
CA SER A 263 -1.76 5.57 -6.57
C SER A 263 -2.13 6.96 -6.05
N ASN A 264 -3.23 7.50 -6.54
CA ASN A 264 -3.85 8.72 -5.99
C ASN A 264 -4.47 8.50 -4.60
N SER A 265 -4.57 7.23 -4.15
CA SER A 265 -5.31 6.86 -2.95
C SER A 265 -4.85 7.60 -1.69
N LYS A 266 -3.53 7.76 -1.51
CA LYS A 266 -2.99 8.24 -0.23
C LYS A 266 -2.68 9.73 -0.24
N TRP A 267 -1.92 10.21 -1.20
CA TRP A 267 -1.50 11.61 -1.24
C TRP A 267 -2.65 12.57 -1.61
N LEU A 268 -3.59 12.14 -2.47
CA LEU A 268 -4.72 12.95 -2.94
C LEU A 268 -6.04 12.62 -2.18
N SER A 269 -5.98 11.85 -1.11
CA SER A 269 -7.18 11.40 -0.36
C SER A 269 -8.29 10.83 -1.26
N SER A 270 -7.90 10.02 -2.26
CA SER A 270 -8.79 9.54 -3.34
C SER A 270 -8.97 8.02 -3.34
N LEU A 271 -8.99 7.38 -2.15
CA LEU A 271 -9.00 5.93 -2.03
C LEU A 271 -10.15 5.26 -2.78
N GLY A 272 -11.35 5.82 -2.71
CA GLY A 272 -12.55 5.28 -3.35
C GLY A 272 -12.66 5.54 -4.85
N ARG A 273 -11.82 6.43 -5.42
CA ARG A 273 -11.87 6.80 -6.83
C ARG A 273 -11.07 5.89 -7.75
N ARG A 274 -10.31 4.99 -7.19
CA ARG A 274 -9.63 3.86 -7.86
C ARG A 274 -8.79 4.24 -9.09
N LEU A 275 -7.83 5.16 -8.96
CA LEU A 275 -6.89 5.51 -10.02
C LEU A 275 -5.45 5.39 -9.54
N GLY A 276 -4.62 4.72 -10.34
CA GLY A 276 -3.19 4.58 -10.16
C GLY A 276 -2.48 4.52 -11.49
N TRP A 277 -1.16 4.45 -11.45
CA TRP A 277 -0.32 4.29 -12.64
C TRP A 277 0.93 3.48 -12.33
N VAL A 278 1.52 2.99 -13.40
CA VAL A 278 2.83 2.33 -13.41
C VAL A 278 3.77 3.18 -14.24
N GLU A 279 5.00 3.30 -13.77
CA GLU A 279 6.12 3.80 -14.56
C GLU A 279 7.07 2.63 -14.82
N ALA A 280 7.38 2.37 -16.09
CA ALA A 280 8.21 1.25 -16.49
C ALA A 280 8.85 1.48 -17.87
N ASP A 281 9.77 0.61 -18.25
CA ASP A 281 10.23 0.54 -19.63
C ASP A 281 9.07 0.33 -20.61
N GLN A 282 9.19 0.84 -21.82
CA GLN A 282 8.12 0.79 -22.82
C GLN A 282 7.70 -0.64 -23.21
N LEU A 283 8.58 -1.63 -23.12
CA LEU A 283 8.19 -3.02 -23.33
C LEU A 283 7.23 -3.51 -22.25
N VAL A 284 7.44 -3.11 -21.01
CA VAL A 284 6.56 -3.47 -19.88
C VAL A 284 5.21 -2.75 -19.99
N THR A 285 5.20 -1.45 -20.32
CA THR A 285 3.93 -0.71 -20.51
C THR A 285 3.13 -1.24 -21.70
N ASN A 286 3.78 -1.64 -22.79
CA ASN A 286 3.13 -2.31 -23.94
C ASN A 286 2.55 -3.68 -23.53
N GLY A 287 3.27 -4.44 -22.69
CA GLY A 287 2.78 -5.71 -22.15
C GLY A 287 1.54 -5.50 -21.27
N LEU A 288 1.56 -4.49 -20.40
CA LEU A 288 0.42 -4.11 -19.55
C LEU A 288 -0.77 -3.63 -20.39
N GLU A 289 -0.55 -2.90 -21.46
CA GLU A 289 -1.61 -2.49 -22.38
C GLU A 289 -2.34 -3.71 -22.96
N LYS A 290 -1.61 -4.78 -23.33
CA LYS A 290 -2.20 -6.04 -23.80
C LYS A 290 -3.04 -6.75 -22.71
N ILE A 291 -2.59 -6.74 -21.48
CA ILE A 291 -3.38 -7.28 -20.35
C ILE A 291 -4.62 -6.41 -20.11
N ASN A 292 -4.46 -5.09 -20.08
CA ASN A 292 -5.55 -4.15 -19.84
C ASN A 292 -6.63 -4.21 -20.93
N GLU A 293 -6.30 -4.55 -22.16
CA GLU A 293 -7.28 -4.77 -23.24
C GLU A 293 -8.37 -5.78 -22.84
N SER A 294 -8.00 -6.80 -22.05
CA SER A 294 -8.92 -7.86 -21.62
C SER A 294 -9.47 -7.68 -20.20
N VAL A 295 -8.75 -6.95 -19.32
CA VAL A 295 -9.08 -6.87 -17.89
C VAL A 295 -9.79 -5.58 -17.56
N LEU A 296 -9.38 -4.47 -18.14
CA LEU A 296 -9.85 -3.13 -17.81
C LEU A 296 -10.53 -2.42 -18.98
N LEU A 297 -10.04 -2.59 -20.18
CA LEU A 297 -10.38 -1.92 -21.43
C LEU A 297 -10.05 -0.42 -21.42
N SER A 298 -10.49 0.32 -20.40
CA SER A 298 -10.25 1.76 -20.27
C SER A 298 -10.25 2.16 -18.80
N PRO A 299 -9.25 2.93 -18.32
CA PRO A 299 -9.31 3.53 -17.00
C PRO A 299 -10.40 4.60 -16.92
N ASP A 300 -10.81 4.97 -15.70
CA ASP A 300 -11.84 5.99 -15.46
C ASP A 300 -11.48 7.33 -16.14
N THR A 301 -12.30 7.71 -17.13
CA THR A 301 -12.04 8.89 -17.96
C THR A 301 -12.33 10.19 -17.22
N LEU A 302 -13.40 10.25 -16.40
CA LEU A 302 -13.74 11.47 -15.65
C LEU A 302 -12.66 11.75 -14.60
N HIS A 303 -12.26 10.74 -13.83
CA HIS A 303 -11.25 10.93 -12.80
C HIS A 303 -9.87 11.25 -13.41
N SER A 304 -9.47 10.60 -14.51
CA SER A 304 -8.23 10.91 -15.22
C SER A 304 -8.21 12.33 -15.77
N MET A 305 -9.31 12.78 -16.40
CA MET A 305 -9.44 14.12 -16.95
C MET A 305 -9.37 15.19 -15.86
N THR A 306 -10.09 15.00 -14.77
CA THR A 306 -10.13 15.96 -13.66
C THR A 306 -8.79 16.01 -12.93
N THR A 307 -8.14 14.85 -12.70
CA THR A 307 -6.82 14.84 -12.07
C THR A 307 -5.75 15.49 -12.96
N ALA A 308 -5.81 15.30 -14.28
CA ALA A 308 -4.90 15.98 -15.20
C ALA A 308 -5.04 17.51 -15.14
N ARG A 309 -6.27 18.02 -15.12
CA ARG A 309 -6.54 19.48 -14.98
C ARG A 309 -6.07 20.00 -13.63
N PHE A 310 -6.33 19.25 -12.57
CA PHE A 310 -5.86 19.56 -11.23
C PHE A 310 -4.34 19.67 -11.17
N LEU A 311 -3.61 18.66 -11.65
CA LEU A 311 -2.15 18.65 -11.66
C LEU A 311 -1.61 19.85 -12.47
N LYS A 312 -2.15 20.08 -13.68
CA LYS A 312 -1.72 21.23 -14.49
C LYS A 312 -1.81 22.53 -13.71
N ALA A 313 -2.99 22.86 -13.18
CA ALA A 313 -3.23 24.09 -12.46
C ALA A 313 -2.34 24.25 -11.24
N THR A 314 -2.24 23.19 -10.41
CA THR A 314 -1.55 23.26 -9.12
C THR A 314 -0.03 23.11 -9.22
N LEU A 315 0.49 22.59 -10.32
CA LEU A 315 1.92 22.61 -10.63
C LEU A 315 2.37 23.96 -11.21
N GLU A 316 1.46 24.68 -11.91
CA GLU A 316 1.73 26.03 -12.43
C GLU A 316 1.79 27.08 -11.31
N ASP A 317 0.86 27.03 -10.36
CA ASP A 317 0.77 27.98 -9.24
C ASP A 317 1.51 27.53 -7.96
N LYS A 318 2.18 26.34 -7.99
CA LYS A 318 2.91 25.72 -6.89
C LYS A 318 2.06 25.35 -5.66
N SER A 319 0.75 25.41 -5.73
CA SER A 319 -0.13 25.04 -4.60
C SER A 319 -0.05 23.55 -4.27
N LEU A 320 0.33 22.70 -5.23
CA LEU A 320 0.55 21.27 -5.00
C LEU A 320 1.72 20.99 -4.05
N GLU A 321 2.83 21.72 -4.20
CA GLU A 321 4.00 21.60 -3.31
C GLU A 321 3.61 21.93 -1.85
N THR A 322 2.86 23.02 -1.68
CA THR A 322 2.33 23.43 -0.37
C THR A 322 1.43 22.37 0.22
N TYR A 323 0.47 21.86 -0.55
CA TYR A 323 -0.43 20.80 -0.09
C TYR A 323 0.31 19.52 0.34
N ILE A 324 1.27 19.05 -0.45
CA ILE A 324 2.09 17.87 -0.11
C ILE A 324 2.90 18.13 1.17
N HIS A 325 3.48 19.33 1.30
CA HIS A 325 4.24 19.70 2.49
C HIS A 325 3.37 19.72 3.75
N GLU A 326 2.19 20.33 3.69
CA GLU A 326 1.23 20.39 4.80
C GLU A 326 0.72 19.00 5.19
N THR A 327 0.38 18.17 4.21
CA THR A 327 -0.06 16.80 4.41
C THR A 327 1.03 15.95 5.08
N ARG A 328 2.28 16.07 4.65
CA ARG A 328 3.44 15.39 5.28
C ARG A 328 3.62 15.85 6.73
N ASN A 329 3.54 17.14 7.00
CA ASN A 329 3.66 17.69 8.35
C ASN A 329 2.54 17.21 9.27
N LEU A 330 1.30 17.14 8.76
CA LEU A 330 0.16 16.59 9.50
C LEU A 330 0.43 15.15 9.94
N TYR A 331 0.83 14.27 9.02
CA TYR A 331 1.09 12.86 9.35
C TYR A 331 2.34 12.67 10.20
N ARG A 332 3.40 13.46 9.99
CA ARG A 332 4.58 13.43 10.87
C ARG A 332 4.24 13.82 12.29
N LYS A 333 3.43 14.88 12.49
CA LYS A 333 2.94 15.29 13.81
C LYS A 333 2.12 14.18 14.45
N THR A 334 1.19 13.59 13.72
CA THR A 334 0.33 12.51 14.19
C THR A 334 1.13 11.27 14.58
N ALA A 335 2.12 10.89 13.77
CA ALA A 335 3.05 9.80 14.06
C ALA A 335 3.82 10.04 15.36
N ASN A 336 4.36 11.26 15.57
CA ASN A 336 5.08 11.60 16.79
C ASN A 336 4.20 11.48 18.03
N ILE A 337 2.94 11.95 17.98
CA ILE A 337 1.99 11.82 19.08
C ILE A 337 1.76 10.34 19.43
N LEU A 338 1.53 9.48 18.43
CA LEU A 338 1.37 8.04 18.66
C LEU A 338 2.63 7.42 19.28
N ILE A 339 3.82 7.74 18.75
CA ILE A 339 5.11 7.24 19.26
C ILE A 339 5.32 7.65 20.74
N GLU A 340 5.10 8.91 21.04
CA GLU A 340 5.23 9.44 22.41
C GLU A 340 4.24 8.75 23.36
N SER A 341 2.98 8.61 22.94
CA SER A 341 1.96 7.90 23.73
C SER A 341 2.36 6.44 24.00
N ILE A 342 2.79 5.70 22.98
CA ILE A 342 3.25 4.31 23.16
C ILE A 342 4.45 4.22 24.11
N LYS A 343 5.43 5.11 23.97
CA LYS A 343 6.62 5.12 24.84
C LYS A 343 6.30 5.45 26.30
N ASN A 344 5.46 6.47 26.50
CA ASN A 344 5.17 6.97 27.85
C ASN A 344 4.24 6.05 28.64
N HIS A 345 3.26 5.44 27.99
CA HIS A 345 2.22 4.63 28.63
C HIS A 345 2.50 3.13 28.56
N LEU A 346 2.99 2.62 27.41
CA LEU A 346 3.16 1.18 27.23
C LEU A 346 4.62 0.71 27.34
N GLY A 347 5.58 1.61 27.18
CA GLY A 347 7.01 1.26 27.15
C GLY A 347 7.39 0.28 26.05
N TRP A 348 6.54 0.10 25.04
CA TRP A 348 6.79 -0.89 23.98
C TRP A 348 7.91 -0.45 23.04
N LYS A 349 8.66 -1.44 22.56
CA LYS A 349 9.53 -1.25 21.41
C LYS A 349 8.66 -0.91 20.19
N LEU A 350 9.15 -0.04 19.33
CA LEU A 350 8.45 0.34 18.10
C LEU A 350 9.46 0.71 17.00
N LEU A 351 9.00 0.67 15.75
CA LEU A 351 9.71 1.27 14.62
C LEU A 351 9.22 2.72 14.47
N ARG A 352 10.17 3.67 14.52
CA ARG A 352 9.84 5.08 14.23
C ARG A 352 9.51 5.22 12.74
N PRO A 353 8.31 5.68 12.37
CA PRO A 353 7.96 5.91 10.97
C PRO A 353 8.88 6.94 10.31
N LEU A 354 9.32 6.63 9.09
CA LEU A 354 10.05 7.53 8.20
C LEU A 354 9.15 8.14 7.13
N GLY A 355 7.91 7.67 7.06
CA GLY A 355 6.86 8.11 6.15
C GLY A 355 5.58 7.30 6.38
N GLY A 356 4.65 7.32 5.41
CA GLY A 356 3.45 6.48 5.45
C GLY A 356 2.48 6.77 6.59
N LEU A 357 1.79 5.73 7.09
CA LEU A 357 0.64 5.86 7.99
C LEU A 357 0.69 4.92 9.21
N TYR A 358 1.81 4.22 9.47
CA TYR A 358 1.85 3.10 10.40
C TYR A 358 3.05 3.12 11.32
N THR A 359 2.91 2.42 12.45
CA THR A 359 4.02 1.88 13.23
C THR A 359 3.72 0.44 13.64
N CYS A 360 4.76 -0.29 14.03
CA CYS A 360 4.67 -1.67 14.47
C CYS A 360 5.33 -1.85 15.82
N CYS A 361 4.71 -2.69 16.65
CA CYS A 361 5.20 -3.04 17.97
C CYS A 361 5.16 -4.56 18.16
N PRO A 362 6.12 -5.18 18.85
CA PRO A 362 5.97 -6.56 19.31
C PRO A 362 4.82 -6.66 20.31
N THR A 363 4.12 -7.80 20.32
CA THR A 363 3.12 -8.09 21.35
C THR A 363 3.80 -8.29 22.71
N PRO A 364 3.17 -7.91 23.84
CA PRO A 364 3.67 -8.20 25.16
C PRO A 364 3.95 -9.72 25.31
N ASN A 365 5.07 -10.05 25.91
CA ASN A 365 5.48 -11.45 26.17
C ASN A 365 5.47 -12.37 24.94
N LYS A 366 5.60 -11.82 23.73
CA LYS A 366 5.49 -12.56 22.46
C LYS A 366 4.17 -13.35 22.32
N GLN A 367 3.07 -12.82 22.87
CA GLN A 367 1.73 -13.39 22.78
C GLN A 367 1.28 -13.51 21.32
N ASP A 368 0.35 -14.42 21.03
CA ASP A 368 -0.27 -14.53 19.71
C ASP A 368 -0.99 -13.22 19.36
N PRO A 369 -0.67 -12.57 18.22
CA PRO A 369 -1.18 -11.25 17.93
C PRO A 369 -2.68 -11.21 17.62
N ILE A 370 -3.28 -12.34 17.17
CA ILE A 370 -4.72 -12.42 16.91
C ILE A 370 -5.44 -12.39 18.25
N LEU A 371 -5.07 -13.28 19.17
CA LEU A 371 -5.66 -13.34 20.51
C LEU A 371 -5.48 -12.01 21.26
N PHE A 372 -4.28 -11.44 21.18
CA PHE A 372 -3.99 -10.15 21.80
C PHE A 372 -4.90 -9.03 21.29
N VAL A 373 -5.05 -8.91 19.95
CA VAL A 373 -5.92 -7.88 19.35
C VAL A 373 -7.39 -8.08 19.71
N GLU A 374 -7.86 -9.34 19.76
CA GLU A 374 -9.22 -9.69 20.19
C GLU A 374 -9.48 -9.27 21.65
N GLU A 375 -8.55 -9.58 22.54
CA GLU A 375 -8.63 -9.22 23.96
C GLU A 375 -8.61 -7.69 24.14
N VAL A 376 -7.69 -6.98 23.48
CA VAL A 376 -7.61 -5.53 23.51
C VAL A 376 -8.92 -4.91 23.01
N LEU A 377 -9.44 -5.33 21.86
CA LEU A 377 -10.70 -4.82 21.32
C LEU A 377 -11.86 -5.02 22.31
N LYS A 378 -12.01 -6.24 22.83
CA LYS A 378 -13.11 -6.59 23.71
C LYS A 378 -13.09 -5.81 25.04
N ASN A 379 -11.90 -5.61 25.61
CA ASN A 379 -11.78 -5.02 26.96
C ASN A 379 -11.60 -3.50 26.96
N THR A 380 -11.15 -2.92 25.85
CA THR A 380 -10.82 -1.49 25.78
C THR A 380 -11.59 -0.71 24.70
N GLY A 381 -12.19 -1.41 23.74
CA GLY A 381 -12.77 -0.78 22.55
C GLY A 381 -11.70 -0.20 21.61
N VAL A 382 -10.45 -0.68 21.68
CA VAL A 382 -9.37 -0.24 20.80
C VAL A 382 -9.03 -1.32 19.78
N LEU A 383 -9.09 -0.99 18.50
CA LEU A 383 -8.79 -1.90 17.40
C LEU A 383 -7.35 -1.73 16.91
N LEU A 384 -6.57 -2.80 16.99
CA LEU A 384 -5.24 -2.97 16.39
C LEU A 384 -5.31 -3.95 15.23
N ILE A 385 -4.22 -4.08 14.44
CA ILE A 385 -4.12 -5.12 13.42
C ILE A 385 -3.04 -6.13 13.81
N PRO A 386 -3.35 -7.44 13.82
CA PRO A 386 -2.34 -8.45 14.08
C PRO A 386 -1.28 -8.44 12.99
N GLY A 387 -0.03 -8.61 13.38
CA GLY A 387 1.10 -8.64 12.44
C GLY A 387 1.12 -9.88 11.56
N LYS A 388 0.45 -10.94 11.99
CA LYS A 388 0.30 -12.18 11.23
C LYS A 388 -0.35 -11.91 9.88
N GLY A 389 0.36 -12.25 8.80
CA GLY A 389 -0.05 -11.94 7.42
C GLY A 389 0.79 -10.86 6.74
N PHE A 390 1.62 -10.10 7.48
CA PHE A 390 2.58 -9.15 6.88
C PHE A 390 3.98 -9.77 6.65
N GLY A 391 4.17 -11.01 7.02
CA GLY A 391 5.43 -11.74 6.89
C GLY A 391 5.90 -12.37 8.21
N PRO A 392 6.91 -13.26 8.14
CA PRO A 392 7.41 -14.02 9.30
C PRO A 392 7.87 -13.15 10.47
N SER A 393 8.51 -12.00 10.22
CA SER A 393 9.02 -11.12 11.27
C SER A 393 7.92 -10.47 12.11
N MET A 394 6.68 -10.47 11.63
CA MET A 394 5.53 -9.86 12.30
C MET A 394 4.62 -10.86 13.02
N GLU A 395 4.99 -12.15 13.09
CA GLU A 395 4.16 -13.19 13.72
C GLU A 395 3.86 -12.96 15.21
N LYS A 396 4.66 -12.14 15.89
CA LYS A 396 4.50 -11.77 17.29
C LYS A 396 4.43 -10.26 17.48
N ALA A 397 3.69 -9.59 16.58
CA ALA A 397 3.62 -8.14 16.52
C ALA A 397 2.23 -7.64 16.16
N VAL A 398 2.03 -6.35 16.33
CA VAL A 398 0.84 -5.62 15.90
C VAL A 398 1.23 -4.41 15.06
N ARG A 399 0.35 -4.03 14.13
CA ARG A 399 0.43 -2.77 13.40
C ARG A 399 -0.58 -1.78 13.97
N LEU A 400 -0.15 -0.55 14.17
CA LEU A 400 -0.98 0.59 14.53
C LEU A 400 -0.97 1.59 13.36
N SER A 401 -2.15 1.97 12.88
CA SER A 401 -2.33 3.02 11.89
C SER A 401 -2.74 4.33 12.55
N TYR A 402 -2.02 5.39 12.24
CA TYR A 402 -2.40 6.76 12.64
C TYR A 402 -3.09 7.54 11.51
N GLY A 403 -3.17 6.96 10.33
CA GLY A 403 -3.77 7.59 9.16
C GLY A 403 -5.21 8.06 9.36
N PRO A 404 -6.12 7.22 9.89
CA PRO A 404 -7.50 7.60 10.16
C PRO A 404 -7.65 8.72 11.19
N LEU A 405 -6.71 8.84 12.14
CA LEU A 405 -6.75 9.71 13.30
C LEU A 405 -5.93 11.00 13.14
N CYS A 406 -5.64 11.41 11.91
CA CYS A 406 -4.73 12.53 11.66
C CYS A 406 -5.22 13.90 12.20
N TYR A 407 -6.50 14.04 12.49
CA TYR A 407 -7.09 15.20 13.15
C TYR A 407 -7.55 14.90 14.60
N GLU A 408 -7.53 13.65 15.04
CA GLU A 408 -8.11 13.18 16.28
C GLU A 408 -6.99 12.79 17.29
N HIS A 409 -6.10 13.73 17.56
CA HIS A 409 -4.90 13.47 18.38
C HIS A 409 -5.22 13.03 19.81
N GLU A 410 -6.33 13.53 20.40
CA GLU A 410 -6.77 13.11 21.72
C GLU A 410 -7.26 11.66 21.74
N LEU A 411 -7.93 11.20 20.67
CA LEU A 411 -8.31 9.79 20.55
C LEU A 411 -7.08 8.86 20.46
N ILE A 412 -5.96 9.34 19.89
CA ILE A 412 -4.71 8.58 19.91
C ILE A 412 -4.23 8.35 21.34
N ARG A 413 -4.18 9.41 22.15
CA ARG A 413 -3.76 9.34 23.56
C ARG A 413 -4.69 8.45 24.36
N GLU A 414 -5.99 8.73 24.26
CA GLU A 414 -7.03 7.96 24.94
C GLU A 414 -6.97 6.46 24.59
N GLY A 415 -6.78 6.12 23.29
CA GLY A 415 -6.67 4.73 22.86
C GLY A 415 -5.48 4.00 23.51
N ILE A 416 -4.33 4.66 23.59
CA ILE A 416 -3.13 4.08 24.22
C ILE A 416 -3.31 3.99 25.75
N GLU A 417 -3.88 4.98 26.42
CA GLU A 417 -4.20 4.94 27.85
C GLU A 417 -5.21 3.83 28.20
N ARG A 418 -6.21 3.59 27.36
CA ARG A 418 -7.14 2.46 27.55
C ARG A 418 -6.43 1.11 27.49
N ILE A 419 -5.46 0.94 26.59
CA ILE A 419 -4.63 -0.28 26.50
C ILE A 419 -3.76 -0.41 27.77
N GLU A 420 -3.09 0.66 28.20
CA GLU A 420 -2.28 0.68 29.44
C GLU A 420 -3.11 0.23 30.65
N ASN A 421 -4.26 0.88 30.86
CA ASN A 421 -5.16 0.58 31.96
C ASN A 421 -5.64 -0.87 31.99
N TYR A 422 -5.81 -1.49 30.83
CA TYR A 422 -6.13 -2.90 30.70
C TYR A 422 -4.95 -3.79 31.09
N LEU A 423 -3.77 -3.52 30.53
CA LEU A 423 -2.56 -4.33 30.78
C LEU A 423 -2.05 -4.22 32.23
N CYS A 424 -2.29 -3.11 32.92
CA CYS A 424 -1.93 -2.96 34.34
C CYS A 424 -2.87 -3.73 35.30
N LYS A 425 -4.05 -4.16 34.81
CA LYS A 425 -5.04 -4.90 35.60
C LYS A 425 -5.00 -6.41 35.34
N SER A 426 -4.35 -6.83 34.26
CA SER A 426 -4.20 -8.22 33.83
C SER A 426 -2.84 -8.78 34.25
#